data_668daba094436b2fed2389224e281c81
#
_entry.id   668daba094436b2fed2389224e281c81
#
_cell.length_a   1.000
_cell.length_b   1.000
_cell.length_c   1.000
_cell.angle_alpha   90.00
_cell.angle_beta   90.00
_cell.angle_gamma   90.00
#
_symmetry.space_group_name_H-M   'P 1'
#
loop_
_entity.id
_entity.type
_entity.pdbx_description
1 polymer ?
#
loop_
_entity_poly.entity_id
_entity_poly.type
_entity_poly.pdbx_seq_one_letter_code
_entity_poly.pdbx_strand_id
1 'polypeptide(L)'
;MSASAPVSAPPPVPPASAAPRAISPLAGFFIDLGIAAVTLFGLSLVSGLLWGLYRAVVVGYANAQAGAGAPDASSVAASLGQPGALAQILMALFATGGAALLLYFWRRPANAAERHASRQALRRPSTWGWTLLVATLIVLGSNGIAFLAKQVGVEPVPTNLALMQSAIARFPLFLVLFAVVLAPAYEELLFRRVLFGRLWQAGRPGLGVVLSSLAFALIHEIPGTSANGPAEIAQLWLVYGGMGAAFCWLYRRTGTLWAAVTAHALNNAVALAAMVFLGST
;
A
#
# COMPACT_ATOMS: atom_id res chain seq x y z
N MET A 1 -53.80 1.92 67.71
CA MET A 1 -53.26 1.00 66.68
C MET A 1 -53.28 1.69 65.30
N SER A 2 -52.16 2.23 64.88
CA SER A 2 -52.09 2.96 63.59
C SER A 2 -51.54 1.98 62.51
N ALA A 3 -52.36 1.65 61.54
CA ALA A 3 -51.98 0.77 60.44
C ALA A 3 -51.14 1.58 59.46
N SER A 4 -49.86 1.19 59.28
CA SER A 4 -48.96 1.72 58.24
C SER A 4 -49.42 1.24 56.88
N ALA A 5 -49.61 2.17 55.94
CA ALA A 5 -49.95 1.89 54.55
C ALA A 5 -48.81 1.13 53.88
N PRO A 6 -49.10 0.20 52.93
CA PRO A 6 -48.06 -0.54 52.21
C PRO A 6 -47.29 0.42 51.26
N VAL A 7 -45.93 0.39 51.34
CA VAL A 7 -45.04 1.09 50.44
C VAL A 7 -45.15 0.41 49.04
N SER A 8 -45.61 1.14 48.06
CA SER A 8 -45.67 0.64 46.67
C SER A 8 -44.26 0.36 46.11
N ALA A 9 -44.07 -0.81 45.52
CA ALA A 9 -42.81 -1.18 44.86
C ALA A 9 -42.46 -0.17 43.76
N PRO A 10 -41.19 0.18 43.59
CA PRO A 10 -40.75 1.07 42.48
C PRO A 10 -41.05 0.45 41.10
N PRO A 11 -41.41 1.26 40.11
CA PRO A 11 -41.70 0.76 38.75
C PRO A 11 -40.49 0.02 38.15
N PRO A 12 -40.73 -1.01 37.33
CA PRO A 12 -39.66 -1.76 36.68
C PRO A 12 -38.79 -0.84 35.83
N VAL A 13 -37.46 -0.95 35.98
CA VAL A 13 -36.48 -0.21 35.17
C VAL A 13 -36.63 -0.68 33.71
N PRO A 14 -36.82 0.24 32.74
CA PRO A 14 -36.88 -0.14 31.34
C PRO A 14 -35.62 -0.94 30.93
N PRO A 15 -35.72 -1.96 30.05
CA PRO A 15 -34.57 -2.71 29.59
C PRO A 15 -33.55 -1.73 28.97
N ALA A 16 -32.30 -1.81 29.40
CA ALA A 16 -31.22 -0.98 28.86
C ALA A 16 -31.22 -1.13 27.35
N SER A 17 -31.33 -0.02 26.63
CA SER A 17 -31.17 0.02 25.16
C SER A 17 -29.89 -0.71 24.82
N ALA A 18 -29.97 -1.76 23.96
CA ALA A 18 -28.82 -2.51 23.57
C ALA A 18 -27.82 -1.53 22.91
N ALA A 19 -26.65 -1.38 23.52
CA ALA A 19 -25.57 -0.56 22.95
C ALA A 19 -25.32 -1.02 21.51
N PRO A 20 -25.11 -0.09 20.55
CA PRO A 20 -24.83 -0.46 19.17
C PRO A 20 -23.72 -1.50 19.14
N ARG A 21 -23.96 -2.65 18.49
CA ARG A 21 -22.97 -3.72 18.41
C ARG A 21 -21.71 -3.15 17.76
N ALA A 22 -20.61 -3.10 18.50
CA ALA A 22 -19.33 -2.68 17.98
C ALA A 22 -18.96 -3.58 16.80
N ILE A 23 -18.54 -2.95 15.67
CA ILE A 23 -18.11 -3.66 14.47
C ILE A 23 -16.99 -4.63 14.84
N SER A 24 -17.10 -5.90 14.44
CA SER A 24 -16.04 -6.87 14.74
C SER A 24 -14.70 -6.44 14.10
N PRO A 25 -13.56 -6.74 14.75
CA PRO A 25 -12.25 -6.35 14.22
C PRO A 25 -11.99 -6.85 12.79
N LEU A 26 -12.49 -8.04 12.45
CA LEU A 26 -12.40 -8.62 11.11
C LEU A 26 -13.27 -7.87 10.10
N ALA A 27 -14.52 -7.59 10.44
CA ALA A 27 -15.37 -6.75 9.60
C ALA A 27 -14.76 -5.36 9.39
N GLY A 28 -14.19 -4.77 10.46
CA GLY A 28 -13.48 -3.51 10.38
C GLY A 28 -12.26 -3.55 9.45
N PHE A 29 -11.52 -4.67 9.40
CA PHE A 29 -10.43 -4.88 8.45
C PHE A 29 -10.92 -4.85 7.01
N PHE A 30 -11.97 -5.60 6.68
CA PHE A 30 -12.52 -5.62 5.31
C PHE A 30 -13.19 -4.31 4.91
N ILE A 31 -13.80 -3.58 5.85
CA ILE A 31 -14.30 -2.22 5.60
C ILE A 31 -13.14 -1.29 5.26
N ASP A 32 -12.04 -1.30 6.03
CA ASP A 32 -10.87 -0.46 5.74
C ASP A 32 -10.23 -0.85 4.40
N LEU A 33 -10.12 -2.15 4.10
CA LEU A 33 -9.62 -2.63 2.82
C LEU A 33 -10.53 -2.20 1.65
N GLY A 34 -11.85 -2.31 1.81
CA GLY A 34 -12.82 -1.86 0.82
C GLY A 34 -12.74 -0.34 0.58
N ILE A 35 -12.64 0.46 1.64
CA ILE A 35 -12.45 1.91 1.53
C ILE A 35 -11.13 2.22 0.81
N ALA A 36 -10.04 1.51 1.14
CA ALA A 36 -8.76 1.67 0.45
C ALA A 36 -8.90 1.40 -1.05
N ALA A 37 -9.52 0.28 -1.42
CA ALA A 37 -9.72 -0.11 -2.82
C ALA A 37 -10.57 0.90 -3.58
N VAL A 38 -11.72 1.33 -3.02
CA VAL A 38 -12.61 2.32 -3.63
C VAL A 38 -11.90 3.68 -3.78
N THR A 39 -11.15 4.11 -2.77
CA THR A 39 -10.42 5.38 -2.83
C THR A 39 -9.30 5.31 -3.87
N LEU A 40 -8.51 4.23 -3.88
CA LEU A 40 -7.45 4.03 -4.86
C LEU A 40 -8.01 4.04 -6.28
N PHE A 41 -9.08 3.27 -6.54
CA PHE A 41 -9.71 3.22 -7.84
C PHE A 41 -10.30 4.57 -8.25
N GLY A 42 -11.02 5.25 -7.35
CA GLY A 42 -11.61 6.57 -7.60
C GLY A 42 -10.55 7.63 -7.91
N LEU A 43 -9.46 7.68 -7.13
CA LEU A 43 -8.35 8.61 -7.39
C LEU A 43 -7.58 8.27 -8.66
N SER A 44 -7.43 6.97 -9.00
CA SER A 44 -6.85 6.55 -10.28
C SER A 44 -7.72 6.99 -11.46
N LEU A 45 -9.04 6.83 -11.36
CA LEU A 45 -9.99 7.30 -12.38
C LEU A 45 -9.92 8.82 -12.57
N VAL A 46 -9.93 9.58 -11.47
CA VAL A 46 -9.79 11.05 -11.51
C VAL A 46 -8.46 11.44 -12.17
N SER A 47 -7.36 10.79 -11.82
CA SER A 47 -6.05 11.05 -12.43
C SER A 47 -6.06 10.75 -13.93
N GLY A 48 -6.68 9.64 -14.35
CA GLY A 48 -6.82 9.26 -15.75
C GLY A 48 -7.66 10.28 -16.56
N LEU A 49 -8.77 10.75 -15.98
CA LEU A 49 -9.62 11.78 -16.59
C LEU A 49 -8.86 13.11 -16.72
N LEU A 50 -8.13 13.54 -15.69
CA LEU A 50 -7.31 14.76 -15.74
C LEU A 50 -6.21 14.65 -16.80
N TRP A 51 -5.55 13.49 -16.90
CA TRP A 51 -4.59 13.23 -17.95
C TRP A 51 -5.23 13.31 -19.36
N GLY A 52 -6.36 12.64 -19.56
CA GLY A 52 -7.09 12.67 -20.83
C GLY A 52 -7.49 14.09 -21.22
N LEU A 53 -8.02 14.88 -20.29
CA LEU A 53 -8.37 16.28 -20.51
C LEU A 53 -7.15 17.13 -20.90
N TYR A 54 -6.05 17.00 -20.13
CA TYR A 54 -4.81 17.69 -20.45
C TYR A 54 -4.31 17.35 -21.87
N ARG A 55 -4.28 16.08 -22.23
CA ARG A 55 -3.85 15.63 -23.56
C ARG A 55 -4.77 16.13 -24.67
N ALA A 56 -6.10 16.10 -24.45
CA ALA A 56 -7.05 16.63 -25.42
C ALA A 56 -6.84 18.12 -25.69
N VAL A 57 -6.56 18.92 -24.65
CA VAL A 57 -6.23 20.35 -24.80
C VAL A 57 -4.93 20.54 -25.56
N VAL A 58 -3.87 19.79 -25.25
CA VAL A 58 -2.57 19.89 -25.94
C VAL A 58 -2.69 19.49 -27.41
N VAL A 59 -3.39 18.40 -27.72
CA VAL A 59 -3.59 17.95 -29.10
C VAL A 59 -4.47 18.93 -29.88
N GLY A 60 -5.55 19.40 -29.26
CA GLY A 60 -6.44 20.41 -29.88
C GLY A 60 -5.69 21.70 -30.21
N TYR A 61 -4.84 22.19 -29.30
CA TYR A 61 -4.02 23.37 -29.54
C TYR A 61 -3.01 23.15 -30.70
N ALA A 62 -2.34 22.00 -30.71
CA ALA A 62 -1.38 21.65 -31.78
C ALA A 62 -2.08 21.59 -33.15
N ASN A 63 -3.26 20.97 -33.25
CA ASN A 63 -4.03 20.89 -34.47
C ASN A 63 -4.51 22.29 -34.97
N ALA A 64 -4.95 23.14 -34.04
CA ALA A 64 -5.32 24.51 -34.38
C ALA A 64 -4.13 25.32 -34.93
N GLN A 65 -2.94 25.17 -34.39
CA GLN A 65 -1.71 25.78 -34.89
C GLN A 65 -1.32 25.27 -36.29
N ALA A 66 -1.60 23.99 -36.57
CA ALA A 66 -1.32 23.37 -37.86
C ALA A 66 -2.38 23.71 -38.96
N GLY A 67 -3.41 24.52 -38.63
CA GLY A 67 -4.52 24.81 -39.54
C GLY A 67 -5.41 23.61 -39.84
N ALA A 68 -5.28 22.52 -39.07
CA ALA A 68 -6.16 21.35 -39.17
C ALA A 68 -7.53 21.70 -38.60
N GLY A 69 -8.61 21.18 -39.22
CA GLY A 69 -9.96 21.30 -38.68
C GLY A 69 -10.08 20.68 -37.26
N ALA A 70 -11.22 20.95 -36.59
CA ALA A 70 -11.47 20.36 -35.28
C ALA A 70 -11.39 18.83 -35.35
N PRO A 71 -10.55 18.21 -34.51
CA PRO A 71 -10.39 16.74 -34.51
C PRO A 71 -11.70 16.08 -34.06
N ASP A 72 -12.06 14.98 -34.68
CA ASP A 72 -13.15 14.15 -34.20
C ASP A 72 -12.77 13.38 -32.91
N ALA A 73 -13.75 12.84 -32.21
CA ALA A 73 -13.55 12.15 -30.93
C ALA A 73 -12.63 10.92 -31.08
N SER A 74 -12.64 10.24 -32.23
CA SER A 74 -11.83 9.05 -32.48
C SER A 74 -10.35 9.41 -32.70
N SER A 75 -10.09 10.49 -33.43
CA SER A 75 -8.73 11.01 -33.65
C SER A 75 -8.12 11.58 -32.37
N VAL A 76 -8.93 12.25 -31.54
CA VAL A 76 -8.50 12.67 -30.19
C VAL A 76 -8.15 11.46 -29.34
N ALA A 77 -9.01 10.45 -29.26
CA ALA A 77 -8.76 9.25 -28.48
C ALA A 77 -7.46 8.54 -28.90
N ALA A 78 -7.22 8.39 -30.21
CA ALA A 78 -5.99 7.81 -30.76
C ALA A 78 -4.74 8.65 -30.43
N SER A 79 -4.86 9.96 -30.36
CA SER A 79 -3.76 10.90 -30.11
C SER A 79 -3.46 11.14 -28.62
N LEU A 80 -4.35 10.70 -27.69
CA LEU A 80 -4.12 10.86 -26.24
C LEU A 80 -2.82 10.20 -25.78
N GLY A 81 -2.51 9.02 -26.34
CA GLY A 81 -1.31 8.26 -25.99
C GLY A 81 -1.32 7.76 -24.54
N GLN A 82 -0.29 7.04 -24.16
CA GLN A 82 -0.10 6.59 -22.78
C GLN A 82 0.58 7.67 -21.95
N PRO A 83 0.25 7.80 -20.65
CA PRO A 83 0.99 8.66 -19.74
C PRO A 83 2.48 8.26 -19.73
N GLY A 84 3.38 9.25 -19.80
CA GLY A 84 4.81 8.98 -19.62
C GLY A 84 5.13 8.54 -18.18
N ALA A 85 6.33 7.99 -17.96
CA ALA A 85 6.72 7.41 -16.67
C ALA A 85 6.50 8.38 -15.47
N LEU A 86 6.86 9.65 -15.61
CA LEU A 86 6.63 10.65 -14.56
C LEU A 86 5.14 10.80 -14.22
N ALA A 87 4.29 10.90 -15.24
CA ALA A 87 2.85 11.03 -15.03
C ALA A 87 2.28 9.78 -14.36
N GLN A 88 2.69 8.58 -14.80
CA GLN A 88 2.25 7.32 -14.17
C GLN A 88 2.64 7.24 -12.70
N ILE A 89 3.87 7.60 -12.33
CA ILE A 89 4.34 7.62 -10.94
C ILE A 89 3.57 8.65 -10.11
N LEU A 90 3.32 9.86 -10.64
CA LEU A 90 2.53 10.87 -9.95
C LEU A 90 1.08 10.43 -9.74
N MET A 91 0.48 9.78 -10.73
CA MET A 91 -0.87 9.22 -10.62
C MET A 91 -0.92 8.09 -9.59
N ALA A 92 0.07 7.19 -9.57
CA ALA A 92 0.19 6.14 -8.57
C ALA A 92 0.39 6.74 -7.16
N LEU A 93 1.26 7.73 -7.00
CA LEU A 93 1.48 8.43 -5.74
C LEU A 93 0.19 9.10 -5.23
N PHE A 94 -0.55 9.77 -6.11
CA PHE A 94 -1.81 10.41 -5.76
C PHE A 94 -2.87 9.38 -5.34
N ALA A 95 -3.01 8.29 -6.07
CA ALA A 95 -4.02 7.27 -5.80
C ALA A 95 -3.70 6.45 -4.55
N THR A 96 -2.50 5.86 -4.48
CA THR A 96 -2.11 4.97 -3.37
C THR A 96 -1.75 5.75 -2.12
N GLY A 97 -0.98 6.83 -2.26
CA GLY A 97 -0.65 7.73 -1.17
C GLY A 97 -1.90 8.42 -0.60
N GLY A 98 -2.80 8.89 -1.46
CA GLY A 98 -4.08 9.47 -1.06
C GLY A 98 -4.95 8.49 -0.28
N ALA A 99 -5.08 7.24 -0.74
CA ALA A 99 -5.81 6.20 -0.02
C ALA A 99 -5.19 5.90 1.35
N ALA A 100 -3.86 5.78 1.44
CA ALA A 100 -3.16 5.54 2.69
C ALA A 100 -3.36 6.68 3.70
N LEU A 101 -3.21 7.92 3.26
CA LEU A 101 -3.38 9.10 4.11
C LEU A 101 -4.84 9.27 4.55
N LEU A 102 -5.81 9.10 3.63
CA LEU A 102 -7.23 9.16 3.98
C LEU A 102 -7.57 8.16 5.09
N LEU A 103 -7.19 6.89 4.92
CA LEU A 103 -7.48 5.87 5.92
C LEU A 103 -6.74 6.11 7.22
N TYR A 104 -5.50 6.55 7.16
CA TYR A 104 -4.75 6.89 8.36
C TYR A 104 -5.45 7.99 9.16
N PHE A 105 -5.73 9.14 8.55
CA PHE A 105 -6.31 10.28 9.28
C PHE A 105 -7.76 10.05 9.70
N TRP A 106 -8.54 9.38 8.88
CA TRP A 106 -9.96 9.14 9.17
C TRP A 106 -10.19 7.93 10.08
N ARG A 107 -9.48 6.82 9.82
CA ARG A 107 -9.82 5.53 10.45
C ARG A 107 -8.87 5.13 11.57
N ARG A 108 -7.58 5.45 11.47
CA ARG A 108 -6.54 4.92 12.36
C ARG A 108 -5.43 5.92 12.69
N PRO A 109 -5.74 7.18 13.06
CA PRO A 109 -4.70 8.14 13.42
C PRO A 109 -3.92 7.66 14.65
N ALA A 110 -2.62 7.92 14.67
CA ALA A 110 -1.83 7.65 15.86
C ALA A 110 -2.14 8.69 16.95
N ASN A 111 -2.41 8.22 18.17
CA ASN A 111 -2.58 9.10 19.32
C ASN A 111 -1.23 9.60 19.86
N ALA A 112 -1.24 10.50 20.83
CA ALA A 112 -0.02 11.11 21.40
C ALA A 112 0.89 10.06 22.06
N ALA A 113 0.31 9.09 22.78
CA ALA A 113 1.06 8.02 23.45
C ALA A 113 1.75 7.10 22.45
N GLU A 114 1.05 6.69 21.38
CA GLU A 114 1.63 5.88 20.31
C GLU A 114 2.77 6.61 19.61
N ARG A 115 2.61 7.90 19.30
CA ARG A 115 3.68 8.72 18.70
C ARG A 115 4.89 8.84 19.62
N HIS A 116 4.65 9.02 20.94
CA HIS A 116 5.72 9.09 21.92
C HIS A 116 6.47 7.76 22.02
N ALA A 117 5.77 6.64 22.14
CA ALA A 117 6.34 5.31 22.19
C ALA A 117 7.17 4.98 20.92
N SER A 118 6.65 5.36 19.75
CA SER A 118 7.37 5.20 18.47
C SER A 118 8.68 6.01 18.45
N ARG A 119 8.67 7.26 18.93
CA ARG A 119 9.89 8.09 19.04
C ARG A 119 10.92 7.48 20.00
N GLN A 120 10.46 6.93 21.13
CA GLN A 120 11.35 6.23 22.06
C GLN A 120 11.96 4.97 21.44
N ALA A 121 11.16 4.22 20.69
CA ALA A 121 11.62 3.03 19.99
C ALA A 121 12.74 3.36 18.97
N LEU A 122 12.63 4.47 18.26
CA LEU A 122 13.66 4.94 17.31
C LEU A 122 15.02 5.24 17.96
N ARG A 123 15.04 5.55 19.25
CA ARG A 123 16.30 5.82 19.99
C ARG A 123 16.99 4.55 20.47
N ARG A 124 16.37 3.38 20.35
CA ARG A 124 16.93 2.10 20.78
C ARG A 124 17.82 1.51 19.68
N PRO A 125 19.11 1.23 19.96
CA PRO A 125 19.99 0.59 18.96
C PRO A 125 19.45 -0.75 18.46
N SER A 126 18.75 -1.51 19.32
CA SER A 126 18.12 -2.78 18.94
C SER A 126 17.06 -2.63 17.85
N THR A 127 16.36 -1.49 17.75
CA THR A 127 15.42 -1.23 16.67
C THR A 127 16.13 -1.27 15.31
N TRP A 128 17.26 -0.60 15.22
CA TRP A 128 18.05 -0.55 13.98
C TRP A 128 18.74 -1.88 13.67
N GLY A 129 19.19 -2.60 14.69
CA GLY A 129 19.73 -3.97 14.53
C GLY A 129 18.67 -4.91 13.92
N TRP A 130 17.43 -4.89 14.44
CA TRP A 130 16.33 -5.67 13.86
C TRP A 130 15.95 -5.21 12.46
N THR A 131 15.97 -3.91 12.21
CA THR A 131 15.65 -3.33 10.88
C THR A 131 16.65 -3.82 9.84
N LEU A 132 17.95 -3.73 10.12
CA LEU A 132 18.99 -4.19 9.21
C LEU A 132 18.94 -5.70 8.99
N LEU A 133 18.75 -6.48 10.06
CA LEU A 133 18.64 -7.94 9.96
C LEU A 133 17.46 -8.33 9.06
N VAL A 134 16.27 -7.75 9.28
CA VAL A 134 15.08 -8.06 8.48
C VAL A 134 15.26 -7.63 7.04
N ALA A 135 15.80 -6.43 6.78
CA ALA A 135 16.08 -5.99 5.42
C ALA A 135 17.05 -6.95 4.70
N THR A 136 18.14 -7.37 5.37
CA THR A 136 19.08 -8.35 4.82
C THR A 136 18.42 -9.70 4.53
N LEU A 137 17.61 -10.21 5.47
CA LEU A 137 16.90 -11.48 5.28
C LEU A 137 15.88 -11.42 4.13
N ILE A 138 15.20 -10.29 3.94
CA ILE A 138 14.30 -10.08 2.81
C ILE A 138 15.09 -10.12 1.50
N VAL A 139 16.18 -9.36 1.39
CA VAL A 139 17.01 -9.34 0.17
C VAL A 139 17.55 -10.73 -0.13
N LEU A 140 18.15 -11.41 0.83
CA LEU A 140 18.68 -12.76 0.64
C LEU A 140 17.60 -13.78 0.31
N GLY A 141 16.47 -13.71 1.01
CA GLY A 141 15.32 -14.62 0.81
C GLY A 141 14.69 -14.43 -0.57
N SER A 142 14.45 -13.19 -1.00
CA SER A 142 13.87 -12.89 -2.32
C SER A 142 14.79 -13.38 -3.45
N ASN A 143 16.10 -13.10 -3.34
CA ASN A 143 17.08 -13.56 -4.33
C ASN A 143 17.22 -15.09 -4.31
N GLY A 144 17.21 -15.72 -3.12
CA GLY A 144 17.23 -17.18 -2.98
C GLY A 144 16.00 -17.84 -3.63
N ILE A 145 14.81 -17.30 -3.41
CA ILE A 145 13.58 -17.77 -4.06
C ILE A 145 13.69 -17.61 -5.58
N ALA A 146 14.12 -16.46 -6.07
CA ALA A 146 14.30 -16.20 -7.49
C ALA A 146 15.32 -17.16 -8.11
N PHE A 147 16.46 -17.38 -7.45
CA PHE A 147 17.48 -18.33 -7.90
C PHE A 147 16.93 -19.77 -8.01
N LEU A 148 16.21 -20.24 -6.99
CA LEU A 148 15.63 -21.59 -6.99
C LEU A 148 14.53 -21.74 -8.04
N ALA A 149 13.67 -20.75 -8.21
CA ALA A 149 12.60 -20.75 -9.20
C ALA A 149 13.17 -20.78 -10.64
N LYS A 150 14.25 -20.05 -10.88
CA LYS A 150 14.95 -20.08 -12.19
C LYS A 150 15.47 -21.48 -12.55
N GLN A 151 15.89 -22.31 -11.57
CA GLN A 151 16.33 -23.69 -11.84
C GLN A 151 15.22 -24.58 -12.39
N VAL A 152 13.95 -24.19 -12.19
CA VAL A 152 12.77 -24.90 -12.71
C VAL A 152 12.05 -24.13 -13.82
N GLY A 153 12.72 -23.12 -14.41
CA GLY A 153 12.21 -22.34 -15.53
C GLY A 153 11.15 -21.30 -15.18
N VAL A 154 11.06 -20.87 -13.91
CA VAL A 154 10.13 -19.83 -13.45
C VAL A 154 10.89 -18.51 -13.29
N GLU A 155 10.63 -17.57 -14.21
CA GLU A 155 11.31 -16.25 -14.25
C GLU A 155 10.25 -15.13 -14.39
N PRO A 156 9.63 -14.68 -13.28
CA PRO A 156 8.61 -13.65 -13.34
C PRO A 156 9.17 -12.30 -13.75
N VAL A 157 8.37 -11.55 -14.50
CA VAL A 157 8.64 -10.15 -14.82
C VAL A 157 7.76 -9.27 -13.93
N PRO A 158 8.33 -8.49 -12.98
CA PRO A 158 7.56 -7.58 -12.16
C PRO A 158 6.74 -6.60 -13.00
N THR A 159 5.46 -6.46 -12.69
CA THR A 159 4.50 -5.63 -13.47
C THR A 159 4.96 -4.18 -13.64
N ASN A 160 5.72 -3.65 -12.68
CA ASN A 160 6.23 -2.28 -12.70
C ASN A 160 7.62 -2.11 -13.34
N LEU A 161 8.27 -3.20 -13.81
CA LEU A 161 9.66 -3.15 -14.30
C LEU A 161 9.84 -2.15 -15.44
N ALA A 162 9.00 -2.21 -16.48
CA ALA A 162 9.09 -1.31 -17.64
C ALA A 162 8.93 0.17 -17.24
N LEU A 163 8.05 0.45 -16.27
CA LEU A 163 7.87 1.78 -15.71
C LEU A 163 9.13 2.25 -14.99
N MET A 164 9.73 1.40 -14.17
CA MET A 164 10.96 1.70 -13.42
C MET A 164 12.14 1.96 -14.38
N GLN A 165 12.31 1.13 -15.41
CA GLN A 165 13.34 1.30 -16.45
C GLN A 165 13.17 2.62 -17.24
N SER A 166 11.94 2.95 -17.63
CA SER A 166 11.65 4.23 -18.30
C SER A 166 11.87 5.44 -17.39
N ALA A 167 11.52 5.32 -16.11
CA ALA A 167 11.66 6.37 -15.13
C ALA A 167 13.13 6.64 -14.75
N ILE A 168 13.95 5.59 -14.57
CA ILE A 168 15.37 5.77 -14.23
C ILE A 168 16.14 6.44 -15.35
N ALA A 169 15.80 6.15 -16.60
CA ALA A 169 16.45 6.75 -17.75
C ALA A 169 16.18 8.26 -17.89
N ARG A 170 15.03 8.74 -17.44
CA ARG A 170 14.57 10.13 -17.66
C ARG A 170 14.51 10.97 -16.39
N PHE A 171 14.19 10.38 -15.26
CA PHE A 171 13.92 11.06 -13.99
C PHE A 171 14.55 10.30 -12.80
N PRO A 172 15.88 10.01 -12.81
CA PRO A 172 16.50 9.11 -11.84
C PRO A 172 16.31 9.57 -10.38
N LEU A 173 16.53 10.85 -10.09
CA LEU A 173 16.37 11.37 -8.73
C LEU A 173 14.93 11.29 -8.22
N PHE A 174 13.97 11.55 -9.10
CA PHE A 174 12.56 11.42 -8.74
C PHE A 174 12.16 9.97 -8.50
N LEU A 175 12.66 9.04 -9.33
CA LEU A 175 12.41 7.62 -9.11
C LEU A 175 13.00 7.14 -7.78
N VAL A 176 14.24 7.54 -7.45
CA VAL A 176 14.86 7.21 -6.15
C VAL A 176 13.99 7.73 -5.00
N LEU A 177 13.59 9.02 -5.04
CA LEU A 177 12.71 9.60 -4.02
C LEU A 177 11.39 8.82 -3.92
N PHE A 178 10.77 8.52 -5.04
CA PHE A 178 9.51 7.78 -5.05
C PHE A 178 9.68 6.36 -4.52
N ALA A 179 10.56 5.56 -5.12
CA ALA A 179 10.66 4.13 -4.84
C ALA A 179 11.29 3.81 -3.47
N VAL A 180 12.21 4.67 -3.00
CA VAL A 180 12.94 4.43 -1.75
C VAL A 180 12.32 5.15 -0.54
N VAL A 181 11.62 6.27 -0.76
CA VAL A 181 11.09 7.05 0.37
C VAL A 181 9.57 7.07 0.38
N LEU A 182 8.94 7.56 -0.69
CA LEU A 182 7.50 7.83 -0.70
C LEU A 182 6.68 6.54 -0.73
N ALA A 183 6.99 5.61 -1.63
CA ALA A 183 6.26 4.35 -1.76
C ALA A 183 6.33 3.52 -0.46
N PRO A 184 7.50 3.22 0.12
CA PRO A 184 7.56 2.55 1.43
C PRO A 184 6.78 3.27 2.52
N ALA A 185 6.82 4.59 2.58
CA ALA A 185 6.14 5.35 3.63
C ALA A 185 4.62 5.17 3.58
N TYR A 186 3.98 5.36 2.44
CA TYR A 186 2.51 5.24 2.35
C TYR A 186 2.05 3.77 2.33
N GLU A 187 2.85 2.85 1.78
CA GLU A 187 2.51 1.44 1.80
C GLU A 187 2.55 0.86 3.22
N GLU A 188 3.61 1.14 3.99
CA GLU A 188 3.67 0.72 5.38
C GLU A 188 2.58 1.40 6.22
N LEU A 189 2.22 2.65 5.91
CA LEU A 189 1.12 3.33 6.56
C LEU A 189 -0.21 2.60 6.35
N LEU A 190 -0.51 2.19 5.11
CA LEU A 190 -1.74 1.49 4.78
C LEU A 190 -1.73 0.06 5.33
N PHE A 191 -0.72 -0.73 4.96
CA PHE A 191 -0.73 -2.17 5.23
C PHE A 191 -0.39 -2.48 6.69
N ARG A 192 0.57 -1.77 7.33
CA ARG A 192 1.01 -2.07 8.70
C ARG A 192 0.29 -1.24 9.75
N ARG A 193 0.15 0.07 9.54
CA ARG A 193 -0.55 0.90 10.53
C ARG A 193 -2.05 0.68 10.49
N VAL A 194 -2.67 0.74 9.31
CA VAL A 194 -4.14 0.65 9.20
C VAL A 194 -4.61 -0.80 9.25
N LEU A 195 -4.25 -1.63 8.27
CA LEU A 195 -4.81 -2.96 8.11
C LEU A 195 -4.30 -3.94 9.18
N PHE A 196 -3.00 -4.19 9.24
CA PHE A 196 -2.41 -5.07 10.25
C PHE A 196 -2.67 -4.55 11.67
N GLY A 197 -2.47 -3.25 11.91
CA GLY A 197 -2.63 -2.62 13.22
C GLY A 197 -4.03 -2.80 13.82
N ARG A 198 -5.08 -2.86 12.97
CA ARG A 198 -6.45 -3.14 13.42
C ARG A 198 -6.57 -4.49 14.10
N LEU A 199 -6.09 -5.53 13.46
CA LEU A 199 -6.19 -6.90 13.99
C LEU A 199 -5.18 -7.15 15.12
N TRP A 200 -4.00 -6.56 15.05
CA TRP A 200 -3.01 -6.61 16.12
C TRP A 200 -3.57 -6.01 17.43
N GLN A 201 -4.13 -4.80 17.39
CA GLN A 201 -4.73 -4.15 18.57
C GLN A 201 -5.97 -4.89 19.12
N ALA A 202 -6.62 -5.69 18.27
CA ALA A 202 -7.72 -6.56 18.67
C ALA A 202 -7.27 -7.94 19.22
N GLY A 203 -5.96 -8.13 19.48
CA GLY A 203 -5.42 -9.38 19.98
C GLY A 203 -5.29 -10.51 18.95
N ARG A 204 -5.43 -10.20 17.65
CA ARG A 204 -5.38 -11.17 16.56
C ARG A 204 -4.20 -10.90 15.60
N PRO A 205 -2.94 -10.81 16.09
CA PRO A 205 -1.81 -10.43 15.25
C PRO A 205 -1.50 -11.43 14.13
N GLY A 206 -1.65 -12.75 14.37
CA GLY A 206 -1.42 -13.77 13.35
C GLY A 206 -2.35 -13.60 12.14
N LEU A 207 -3.66 -13.40 12.40
CA LEU A 207 -4.64 -13.13 11.34
C LEU A 207 -4.31 -11.81 10.62
N GLY A 208 -3.87 -10.80 11.37
CA GLY A 208 -3.43 -9.52 10.81
C GLY A 208 -2.23 -9.66 9.87
N VAL A 209 -1.24 -10.46 10.24
CA VAL A 209 -0.09 -10.78 9.37
C VAL A 209 -0.57 -11.41 8.08
N VAL A 210 -1.37 -12.48 8.15
CA VAL A 210 -1.83 -13.21 6.96
C VAL A 210 -2.61 -12.29 6.02
N LEU A 211 -3.67 -11.64 6.52
CA LEU A 211 -4.57 -10.85 5.67
C LEU A 211 -3.88 -9.58 5.11
N SER A 212 -3.05 -8.90 5.91
CA SER A 212 -2.33 -7.72 5.43
C SER A 212 -1.24 -8.08 4.41
N SER A 213 -0.57 -9.22 4.57
CA SER A 213 0.45 -9.69 3.64
C SER A 213 -0.14 -10.18 2.33
N LEU A 214 -1.29 -10.85 2.37
CA LEU A 214 -2.04 -11.23 1.17
C LEU A 214 -2.52 -10.01 0.40
N ALA A 215 -3.09 -9.00 1.08
CA ALA A 215 -3.51 -7.77 0.45
C ALA A 215 -2.31 -7.02 -0.18
N PHE A 216 -1.15 -7.04 0.49
CA PHE A 216 0.09 -6.46 -0.03
C PHE A 216 0.60 -7.21 -1.28
N ALA A 217 0.60 -8.53 -1.28
CA ALA A 217 1.00 -9.33 -2.43
C ALA A 217 0.06 -9.12 -3.64
N LEU A 218 -1.26 -9.11 -3.39
CA LEU A 218 -2.27 -8.90 -4.43
C LEU A 218 -2.16 -7.56 -5.14
N ILE A 219 -1.84 -6.46 -4.43
CA ILE A 219 -1.72 -5.15 -5.07
C ILE A 219 -0.45 -5.05 -5.93
N HIS A 220 0.59 -5.85 -5.64
CA HIS A 220 1.83 -5.87 -6.40
C HIS A 220 1.76 -6.75 -7.65
N GLU A 221 0.94 -7.81 -7.62
CA GLU A 221 0.73 -8.68 -8.77
C GLU A 221 -0.73 -9.16 -8.79
N ILE A 222 -1.52 -8.53 -9.64
CA ILE A 222 -2.93 -8.90 -9.85
C ILE A 222 -3.00 -9.91 -10.99
N PRO A 223 -3.56 -11.12 -10.78
CA PRO A 223 -3.69 -12.11 -11.83
C PRO A 223 -4.41 -11.57 -13.07
N GLY A 224 -3.84 -11.81 -14.24
CA GLY A 224 -4.41 -11.35 -15.52
C GLY A 224 -4.08 -9.92 -15.90
N THR A 225 -3.29 -9.17 -15.11
CA THR A 225 -2.83 -7.81 -15.48
C THR A 225 -1.41 -7.78 -16.04
N SER A 226 -0.68 -8.88 -15.96
CA SER A 226 0.66 -9.07 -16.52
C SER A 226 0.72 -10.26 -17.46
N ALA A 227 1.85 -10.44 -18.14
CA ALA A 227 2.13 -11.60 -18.96
C ALA A 227 2.61 -12.82 -18.13
N ASN A 228 2.71 -12.70 -16.81
CA ASN A 228 3.15 -13.78 -15.92
C ASN A 228 2.14 -14.93 -15.92
N GLY A 229 2.63 -16.15 -16.00
CA GLY A 229 1.85 -17.37 -15.81
C GLY A 229 1.58 -17.66 -14.33
N PRO A 230 0.81 -18.73 -14.03
CA PRO A 230 0.46 -19.05 -12.63
C PRO A 230 1.65 -19.32 -11.72
N ALA A 231 2.75 -19.91 -12.22
CA ALA A 231 3.94 -20.21 -11.44
C ALA A 231 4.71 -18.93 -11.09
N GLU A 232 4.85 -18.03 -12.04
CA GLU A 232 5.48 -16.71 -11.86
C GLU A 232 4.68 -15.84 -10.88
N ILE A 233 3.36 -15.82 -11.00
CA ILE A 233 2.46 -15.13 -10.06
C ILE A 233 2.62 -15.70 -8.65
N ALA A 234 2.63 -17.03 -8.51
CA ALA A 234 2.81 -17.70 -7.21
C ALA A 234 4.17 -17.34 -6.59
N GLN A 235 5.25 -17.27 -7.38
CA GLN A 235 6.56 -16.83 -6.92
C GLN A 235 6.51 -15.39 -6.42
N LEU A 236 5.93 -14.46 -7.20
CA LEU A 236 5.80 -13.05 -6.80
C LEU A 236 4.97 -12.91 -5.52
N TRP A 237 3.87 -13.65 -5.40
CA TRP A 237 3.07 -13.66 -4.17
C TRP A 237 3.82 -14.22 -2.96
N LEU A 238 4.67 -15.24 -3.15
CA LEU A 238 5.52 -15.76 -2.09
C LEU A 238 6.52 -14.68 -1.61
N VAL A 239 7.16 -13.97 -2.54
CA VAL A 239 8.11 -12.90 -2.23
C VAL A 239 7.40 -11.73 -1.56
N TYR A 240 6.37 -11.14 -2.18
CA TYR A 240 5.67 -9.98 -1.62
C TYR A 240 4.92 -10.31 -0.33
N GLY A 241 4.30 -11.49 -0.24
CA GLY A 241 3.65 -11.97 0.98
C GLY A 241 4.65 -12.19 2.12
N GLY A 242 5.81 -12.77 1.82
CA GLY A 242 6.92 -12.94 2.76
C GLY A 242 7.46 -11.60 3.27
N MET A 243 7.69 -10.64 2.38
CA MET A 243 8.05 -9.27 2.73
C MET A 243 6.97 -8.64 3.63
N GLY A 244 5.70 -8.79 3.24
CA GLY A 244 4.56 -8.32 4.00
C GLY A 244 4.55 -8.82 5.44
N ALA A 245 4.76 -10.12 5.62
CA ALA A 245 4.84 -10.77 6.93
C ALA A 245 6.05 -10.29 7.75
N ALA A 246 7.20 -10.16 7.11
CA ALA A 246 8.42 -9.67 7.75
C ALA A 246 8.27 -8.22 8.26
N PHE A 247 7.65 -7.33 7.48
CA PHE A 247 7.38 -5.95 7.90
C PHE A 247 6.32 -5.87 9.01
N CYS A 248 5.27 -6.70 9.00
CA CYS A 248 4.32 -6.80 10.11
C CYS A 248 5.03 -7.25 11.40
N TRP A 249 5.89 -8.28 11.30
CA TRP A 249 6.67 -8.77 12.41
C TRP A 249 7.62 -7.70 12.97
N LEU A 250 8.35 -7.01 12.08
CA LEU A 250 9.30 -5.96 12.46
C LEU A 250 8.58 -4.79 13.16
N TYR A 251 7.45 -4.33 12.61
CA TYR A 251 6.63 -3.29 13.23
C TYR A 251 6.17 -3.71 14.63
N ARG A 252 5.68 -4.93 14.79
CA ARG A 252 5.26 -5.47 16.09
C ARG A 252 6.45 -5.62 17.05
N ARG A 253 7.61 -6.06 16.57
CA ARG A 253 8.81 -6.31 17.38
C ARG A 253 9.43 -5.04 17.91
N THR A 254 9.42 -3.97 17.11
CA THR A 254 10.08 -2.70 17.44
C THR A 254 9.13 -1.68 18.06
N GLY A 255 7.83 -1.78 17.80
CA GLY A 255 6.82 -0.80 18.22
C GLY A 255 6.84 0.50 17.42
N THR A 256 7.57 0.57 16.31
CA THR A 256 7.63 1.75 15.46
C THR A 256 7.46 1.39 13.98
N LEU A 257 6.56 2.11 13.30
CA LEU A 257 6.33 1.93 11.87
C LEU A 257 7.57 2.26 11.03
N TRP A 258 8.40 3.19 11.52
CA TRP A 258 9.62 3.63 10.84
C TRP A 258 10.64 2.50 10.63
N ALA A 259 10.67 1.49 11.50
CA ALA A 259 11.51 0.31 11.29
C ALA A 259 11.09 -0.44 10.02
N ALA A 260 9.78 -0.67 9.84
CA ALA A 260 9.26 -1.32 8.64
C ALA A 260 9.48 -0.46 7.40
N VAL A 261 9.20 0.86 7.48
CA VAL A 261 9.47 1.82 6.38
C VAL A 261 10.94 1.77 5.97
N THR A 262 11.88 1.79 6.93
CA THR A 262 13.31 1.77 6.61
C THR A 262 13.74 0.42 6.02
N ALA A 263 13.26 -0.71 6.55
CA ALA A 263 13.58 -2.02 5.98
C ALA A 263 13.06 -2.17 4.55
N HIS A 264 11.85 -1.66 4.27
CA HIS A 264 11.27 -1.62 2.93
C HIS A 264 12.08 -0.70 2.00
N ALA A 265 12.41 0.50 2.46
CA ALA A 265 13.25 1.44 1.73
C ALA A 265 14.62 0.85 1.35
N LEU A 266 15.28 0.14 2.28
CA LEU A 266 16.55 -0.54 2.02
C LEU A 266 16.40 -1.64 0.97
N ASN A 267 15.33 -2.46 1.06
CA ASN A 267 15.06 -3.47 0.04
C ASN A 267 14.87 -2.85 -1.35
N ASN A 268 14.08 -1.79 -1.45
CA ASN A 268 13.83 -1.11 -2.72
C ASN A 268 15.10 -0.42 -3.25
N ALA A 269 15.93 0.15 -2.37
CA ALA A 269 17.21 0.74 -2.75
C ALA A 269 18.16 -0.32 -3.33
N VAL A 270 18.24 -1.50 -2.72
CA VAL A 270 19.06 -2.62 -3.24
C VAL A 270 18.52 -3.11 -4.59
N ALA A 271 17.19 -3.28 -4.73
CA ALA A 271 16.58 -3.71 -5.97
C ALA A 271 16.82 -2.68 -7.11
N LEU A 272 16.66 -1.38 -6.80
CA LEU A 272 16.93 -0.31 -7.76
C LEU A 272 18.41 -0.25 -8.16
N ALA A 273 19.32 -0.39 -7.19
CA ALA A 273 20.75 -0.46 -7.45
C ALA A 273 21.11 -1.68 -8.32
N ALA A 274 20.53 -2.85 -8.05
CA ALA A 274 20.72 -4.04 -8.88
C ALA A 274 20.25 -3.81 -10.33
N MET A 275 19.08 -3.20 -10.52
CA MET A 275 18.56 -2.84 -11.83
C MET A 275 19.51 -1.90 -12.60
N VAL A 276 20.10 -0.90 -11.92
CA VAL A 276 20.97 0.10 -12.56
C VAL A 276 22.36 -0.47 -12.88
N PHE A 277 22.97 -1.18 -11.93
CA PHE A 277 24.40 -1.58 -12.04
C PHE A 277 24.61 -2.99 -12.59
N LEU A 278 23.64 -3.89 -12.42
CA LEU A 278 23.76 -5.27 -12.87
C LEU A 278 22.94 -5.54 -14.14
N GLY A 279 22.15 -4.57 -14.60
CA GLY A 279 21.25 -4.77 -15.74
C GLY A 279 20.27 -5.91 -15.48
N SER A 280 19.89 -6.16 -14.23
CA SER A 280 19.04 -7.27 -13.87
C SER A 280 17.67 -7.11 -14.50
N THR A 281 17.40 -8.04 -15.37
CA THR A 281 16.10 -8.27 -16.01
C THR A 281 15.12 -8.85 -15.00
#